data_7a3777c0d42c2ba82911480582f22b40
#
_entry.id   7a3777c0d42c2ba82911480582f22b40
#
_cell.length_a   1.000
_cell.length_b   1.000
_cell.length_c   1.000
_cell.angle_alpha   90.00
_cell.angle_beta   90.00
_cell.angle_gamma   90.00
#
_symmetry.space_group_name_H-M   'P 1'
#
loop_
_entity.id
_entity.type
_entity.pdbx_description
1 polymer ?
#
loop_
_entity_poly.entity_id
_entity_poly.type
_entity_poly.pdbx_seq_one_letter_code
_entity_poly.pdbx_strand_id
1 'polypeptide(L)'
;VMIDFRHIAVDQMDQALFSALWSALDQQPLGTVSLKQLADEAALTLTDLYVRYADSDAVLLAALRALDAATLRKSADDFADVPEASVYEKLLEGLISRFELYAPLRAQMKAVHSAALCNPVLAACLVVRLADMLNRLLTLCGDDVTGWRRQARIKGIIAVLLRVRPVWQS
;
A
#
# COMPACT_ATOMS: atom_id res chain seq x y z
N VAL A 1 12.61 -11.05 3.35
CA VAL A 1 11.97 -10.44 4.54
C VAL A 1 10.50 -10.78 4.49
N MET A 2 10.03 -11.61 5.41
CA MET A 2 8.63 -12.07 5.45
C MET A 2 7.85 -11.08 6.32
N ILE A 3 6.98 -10.29 5.70
CA ILE A 3 5.99 -9.55 6.49
C ILE A 3 5.01 -10.57 7.06
N ASP A 4 4.82 -10.53 8.36
CA ASP A 4 3.80 -11.34 9.00
C ASP A 4 2.41 -10.74 8.75
N PHE A 5 1.77 -11.14 7.65
CA PHE A 5 0.41 -10.72 7.31
C PHE A 5 -0.66 -11.28 8.26
N ARG A 6 -0.29 -12.11 9.27
CA ARG A 6 -1.26 -12.68 10.23
C ARG A 6 -1.95 -11.62 11.08
N HIS A 7 -1.31 -10.46 11.25
CA HIS A 7 -1.91 -9.31 11.95
C HIS A 7 -2.73 -8.40 11.02
N ILE A 8 -2.66 -8.63 9.70
CA ILE A 8 -3.48 -7.94 8.72
C ILE A 8 -4.70 -8.82 8.48
N ALA A 9 -5.93 -8.31 8.64
CA ALA A 9 -7.15 -9.08 8.41
C ALA A 9 -7.34 -9.36 6.90
N VAL A 10 -6.62 -10.36 6.42
CA VAL A 10 -6.60 -10.86 5.05
C VAL A 10 -6.87 -12.35 5.13
N ASP A 11 -7.57 -12.93 4.17
CA ASP A 11 -7.81 -14.37 4.17
C ASP A 11 -6.49 -15.14 3.93
N GLN A 12 -6.48 -16.43 4.29
CA GLN A 12 -5.28 -17.25 4.25
C GLN A 12 -4.71 -17.39 2.82
N MET A 13 -5.59 -17.40 1.82
CA MET A 13 -5.20 -17.47 0.42
C MET A 13 -4.45 -16.22 -0.01
N ASP A 14 -5.00 -15.04 0.30
CA ASP A 14 -4.38 -13.75 -0.03
C ASP A 14 -3.06 -13.56 0.75
N GLN A 15 -2.95 -14.05 2.00
CA GLN A 15 -1.68 -14.02 2.75
C GLN A 15 -0.58 -14.80 2.04
N ALA A 16 -0.86 -16.03 1.60
CA ALA A 16 0.10 -16.84 0.86
C ALA A 16 0.49 -16.19 -0.47
N LEU A 17 -0.52 -15.67 -1.18
CA LEU A 17 -0.33 -14.99 -2.47
C LEU A 17 0.52 -13.71 -2.35
N PHE A 18 0.24 -12.88 -1.35
CA PHE A 18 1.02 -11.64 -1.13
C PHE A 18 2.44 -11.95 -0.68
N SER A 19 2.64 -13.00 0.12
CA SER A 19 3.98 -13.45 0.48
C SER A 19 4.78 -13.91 -0.75
N ALA A 20 4.15 -14.69 -1.64
CA ALA A 20 4.75 -15.10 -2.91
C ALA A 20 5.09 -13.89 -3.81
N LEU A 21 4.18 -12.90 -3.90
CA LEU A 21 4.44 -11.67 -4.66
C LEU A 21 5.67 -10.91 -4.13
N TRP A 22 5.77 -10.70 -2.83
CA TRP A 22 6.92 -9.98 -2.25
C TRP A 22 8.22 -10.75 -2.40
N SER A 23 8.19 -12.08 -2.29
CA SER A 23 9.34 -12.95 -2.57
C SER A 23 9.78 -12.86 -4.04
N ALA A 24 8.84 -12.90 -4.97
CA ALA A 24 9.13 -12.75 -6.39
C ALA A 24 9.77 -11.39 -6.73
N LEU A 25 9.29 -10.31 -6.11
CA LEU A 25 9.82 -8.96 -6.31
C LEU A 25 11.23 -8.74 -5.73
N ASP A 26 11.70 -9.62 -4.84
CA ASP A 26 13.09 -9.63 -4.40
C ASP A 26 14.05 -10.15 -5.49
N GLN A 27 13.54 -10.96 -6.41
CA GLN A 27 14.36 -11.68 -7.37
C GLN A 27 14.23 -11.15 -8.79
N GLN A 28 13.08 -10.55 -9.14
CA GLN A 28 12.78 -10.13 -10.52
C GLN A 28 11.88 -8.90 -10.59
N PRO A 29 11.93 -8.16 -11.74
CA PRO A 29 11.05 -7.01 -11.96
C PRO A 29 9.57 -7.41 -12.00
N LEU A 30 8.68 -6.54 -11.52
CA LEU A 30 7.23 -6.78 -11.50
C LEU A 30 6.65 -7.21 -12.85
N GLY A 31 7.10 -6.59 -13.96
CA GLY A 31 6.61 -6.91 -15.30
C GLY A 31 6.92 -8.31 -15.80
N THR A 32 7.77 -9.07 -15.10
CA THR A 32 8.09 -10.47 -15.41
C THR A 32 7.39 -11.47 -14.49
N VAL A 33 6.73 -10.97 -13.43
CA VAL A 33 5.98 -11.82 -12.49
C VAL A 33 4.65 -12.24 -13.12
N SER A 34 4.38 -13.53 -13.20
CA SER A 34 3.13 -14.06 -13.74
C SER A 34 2.21 -14.62 -12.64
N LEU A 35 0.90 -14.60 -12.88
CA LEU A 35 -0.06 -15.23 -11.95
C LEU A 35 0.22 -16.73 -11.76
N LYS A 36 0.68 -17.43 -12.81
CA LYS A 36 1.03 -18.84 -12.71
C LYS A 36 2.18 -19.06 -11.72
N GLN A 37 3.23 -18.27 -11.81
CA GLN A 37 4.35 -18.32 -10.87
C GLN A 37 3.89 -18.09 -9.44
N LEU A 38 3.04 -17.07 -9.22
CA LEU A 38 2.49 -16.76 -7.89
C LEU A 38 1.61 -17.89 -7.37
N ALA A 39 0.80 -18.53 -8.24
CA ALA A 39 0.00 -19.70 -7.89
C ALA A 39 0.88 -20.87 -7.41
N ASP A 40 1.90 -21.21 -8.21
CA ASP A 40 2.82 -22.30 -7.91
C ASP A 40 3.56 -22.05 -6.58
N GLU A 41 4.04 -20.83 -6.35
CA GLU A 41 4.78 -20.43 -5.14
C GLU A 41 3.90 -20.35 -3.88
N ALA A 42 2.65 -19.95 -4.04
CA ALA A 42 1.65 -19.91 -2.96
C ALA A 42 0.92 -21.25 -2.72
N ALA A 43 1.22 -22.29 -3.50
CA ALA A 43 0.52 -23.59 -3.50
C ALA A 43 -1.01 -23.42 -3.73
N LEU A 44 -1.40 -22.54 -4.65
CA LEU A 44 -2.77 -22.24 -5.03
C LEU A 44 -3.06 -22.72 -6.45
N THR A 45 -4.34 -22.92 -6.78
CA THR A 45 -4.70 -23.22 -8.16
C THR A 45 -4.77 -21.93 -9.00
N LEU A 46 -4.30 -21.99 -10.24
CA LEU A 46 -4.35 -20.84 -11.15
C LEU A 46 -5.81 -20.42 -11.42
N THR A 47 -6.75 -21.36 -11.39
CA THR A 47 -8.18 -21.10 -11.57
C THR A 47 -8.72 -20.22 -10.44
N ASP A 48 -8.38 -20.51 -9.18
CA ASP A 48 -8.81 -19.70 -8.03
C ASP A 48 -8.28 -18.27 -8.13
N LEU A 49 -7.05 -18.11 -8.65
CA LEU A 49 -6.48 -16.79 -8.86
C LEU A 49 -7.20 -16.02 -9.97
N TYR A 50 -7.51 -16.64 -11.11
CA TYR A 50 -8.23 -15.98 -12.21
C TYR A 50 -9.64 -15.53 -11.86
N VAL A 51 -10.28 -16.17 -10.88
CA VAL A 51 -11.58 -15.71 -10.35
C VAL A 51 -11.46 -14.37 -9.61
N ARG A 52 -10.31 -14.10 -8.96
CA ARG A 52 -10.09 -12.93 -8.11
C ARG A 52 -9.25 -11.83 -8.76
N TYR A 53 -8.25 -12.21 -9.54
CA TYR A 53 -7.22 -11.31 -10.03
C TYR A 53 -7.02 -11.48 -11.54
N ALA A 54 -7.05 -10.36 -12.26
CA ALA A 54 -6.85 -10.36 -13.72
C ALA A 54 -5.37 -10.64 -14.07
N ASP A 55 -4.45 -10.11 -13.29
CA ASP A 55 -3.00 -10.14 -13.51
C ASP A 55 -2.21 -9.92 -12.21
N SER A 56 -0.88 -9.93 -12.30
CA SER A 56 0.00 -9.67 -11.16
C SER A 56 -0.10 -8.23 -10.63
N ASP A 57 -0.43 -7.26 -11.48
CA ASP A 57 -0.65 -5.87 -11.04
C ASP A 57 -1.89 -5.78 -10.13
N ALA A 58 -2.95 -6.54 -10.43
CA ALA A 58 -4.14 -6.64 -9.57
C ALA A 58 -3.81 -7.25 -8.20
N VAL A 59 -2.97 -8.28 -8.15
CA VAL A 59 -2.47 -8.86 -6.90
C VAL A 59 -1.67 -7.84 -6.10
N LEU A 60 -0.76 -7.10 -6.76
CA LEU A 60 0.01 -6.04 -6.13
C LEU A 60 -0.90 -4.96 -5.52
N LEU A 61 -1.88 -4.49 -6.29
CA LEU A 61 -2.82 -3.46 -5.81
C LEU A 61 -3.65 -3.96 -4.62
N ALA A 62 -4.00 -5.25 -4.57
CA ALA A 62 -4.69 -5.85 -3.44
C ALA A 62 -3.77 -5.95 -2.20
N ALA A 63 -2.52 -6.38 -2.38
CA ALA A 63 -1.53 -6.44 -1.31
C ALA A 63 -1.26 -5.06 -0.69
N LEU A 64 -1.08 -4.03 -1.53
CA LEU A 64 -0.94 -2.65 -1.07
C LEU A 64 -2.18 -2.14 -0.36
N ARG A 65 -3.40 -2.54 -0.81
CA ARG A 65 -4.65 -2.18 -0.11
C ARG A 65 -4.70 -2.79 1.29
N ALA A 66 -4.25 -4.02 1.45
CA ALA A 66 -4.19 -4.67 2.75
C ALA A 66 -3.22 -3.93 3.70
N LEU A 67 -2.05 -3.52 3.21
CA LEU A 67 -1.08 -2.73 3.99
C LEU A 67 -1.63 -1.36 4.39
N ASP A 68 -2.28 -0.65 3.47
CA ASP A 68 -2.90 0.65 3.76
C ASP A 68 -4.05 0.49 4.77
N ALA A 69 -4.84 -0.59 4.69
CA ALA A 69 -5.88 -0.88 5.67
C ALA A 69 -5.30 -1.17 7.07
N ALA A 70 -4.17 -1.85 7.15
CA ALA A 70 -3.46 -2.07 8.41
C ALA A 70 -2.93 -0.75 9.00
N THR A 71 -2.37 0.13 8.15
CA THR A 71 -1.97 1.49 8.56
C THR A 71 -3.15 2.26 9.16
N LEU A 72 -4.30 2.27 8.48
CA LEU A 72 -5.49 3.00 8.95
C LEU A 72 -6.02 2.45 10.27
N ARG A 73 -6.01 1.12 10.48
CA ARG A 73 -6.40 0.51 11.77
C ARG A 73 -5.46 0.94 12.88
N LYS A 74 -4.14 0.77 12.68
CA LYS A 74 -3.15 1.20 13.66
C LYS A 74 -3.32 2.69 13.97
N SER A 75 -3.49 3.55 12.96
CA SER A 75 -3.71 4.98 13.18
C SER A 75 -5.00 5.26 13.96
N ALA A 76 -6.08 4.52 13.72
CA ALA A 76 -7.33 4.69 14.47
C ALA A 76 -7.15 4.33 15.94
N ASP A 77 -6.43 3.25 16.24
CA ASP A 77 -6.11 2.83 17.61
C ASP A 77 -5.23 3.87 18.30
N ASP A 78 -4.14 4.31 17.64
CA ASP A 78 -3.20 5.31 18.18
C ASP A 78 -3.92 6.66 18.45
N PHE A 79 -4.87 7.06 17.58
CA PHE A 79 -5.60 8.33 17.73
C PHE A 79 -6.66 8.28 18.85
N ALA A 80 -7.16 7.11 19.19
CA ALA A 80 -8.07 6.91 20.32
C ALA A 80 -7.37 7.21 21.66
N ASP A 81 -6.06 6.94 21.75
CA ASP A 81 -5.26 7.17 22.95
C ASP A 81 -4.89 8.66 23.14
N VAL A 82 -4.97 9.48 22.07
CA VAL A 82 -4.61 10.92 22.08
C VAL A 82 -5.70 11.78 21.43
N PRO A 83 -6.92 11.81 21.99
CA PRO A 83 -8.05 12.52 21.39
C PRO A 83 -7.77 14.02 21.18
N GLU A 84 -7.01 14.64 22.08
CA GLU A 84 -6.65 16.06 22.08
C GLU A 84 -5.66 16.47 20.98
N ALA A 85 -4.98 15.50 20.34
CA ALA A 85 -3.99 15.80 19.31
C ALA A 85 -4.65 16.48 18.10
N SER A 86 -3.97 17.48 17.56
CA SER A 86 -4.43 18.22 16.39
C SER A 86 -4.49 17.34 15.13
N VAL A 87 -5.29 17.76 14.14
CA VAL A 87 -5.35 17.09 12.82
C VAL A 87 -3.97 16.95 12.19
N TYR A 88 -3.09 17.94 12.37
CA TYR A 88 -1.74 17.91 11.83
C TYR A 88 -0.88 16.84 12.50
N GLU A 89 -0.90 16.76 13.83
CA GLU A 89 -0.14 15.76 14.59
C GLU A 89 -0.62 14.35 14.25
N LYS A 90 -1.93 14.11 14.24
CA LYS A 90 -2.51 12.83 13.83
C LYS A 90 -2.14 12.45 12.39
N LEU A 91 -2.18 13.41 11.47
CA LEU A 91 -1.78 13.17 10.08
C LEU A 91 -0.31 12.80 9.97
N LEU A 92 0.57 13.50 10.67
CA LEU A 92 2.01 13.21 10.68
C LEU A 92 2.27 11.81 11.23
N GLU A 93 1.66 11.46 12.36
CA GLU A 93 1.78 10.14 12.98
C GLU A 93 1.27 9.02 12.05
N GLY A 94 0.11 9.21 11.41
CA GLY A 94 -0.42 8.23 10.46
C GLY A 94 0.48 8.04 9.23
N LEU A 95 1.16 9.09 8.75
CA LEU A 95 2.14 8.99 7.68
C LEU A 95 3.41 8.28 8.13
N ILE A 96 3.90 8.54 9.35
CA ILE A 96 5.05 7.83 9.94
C ILE A 96 4.72 6.35 10.08
N SER A 97 3.58 6.01 10.66
CA SER A 97 3.11 4.62 10.81
C SER A 97 3.04 3.89 9.46
N ARG A 98 2.63 4.59 8.39
CA ARG A 98 2.66 4.03 7.05
C ARG A 98 4.08 3.72 6.58
N PHE A 99 5.03 4.64 6.75
CA PHE A 99 6.43 4.41 6.37
C PHE A 99 7.05 3.27 7.17
N GLU A 100 6.76 3.16 8.45
CA GLU A 100 7.22 2.05 9.30
C GLU A 100 6.68 0.70 8.82
N LEU A 101 5.39 0.61 8.51
CA LEU A 101 4.77 -0.61 8.00
C LEU A 101 5.35 -1.03 6.64
N TYR A 102 5.70 -0.08 5.78
CA TYR A 102 6.29 -0.33 4.48
C TYR A 102 7.82 -0.51 4.53
N ALA A 103 8.47 -0.21 5.65
CA ALA A 103 9.94 -0.27 5.76
C ALA A 103 10.53 -1.65 5.42
N PRO A 104 9.94 -2.79 5.82
CA PRO A 104 10.43 -4.11 5.44
C PRO A 104 10.36 -4.39 3.92
N LEU A 105 9.49 -3.68 3.20
CA LEU A 105 9.27 -3.83 1.75
C LEU A 105 9.98 -2.76 0.92
N ARG A 106 10.95 -2.05 1.49
CA ARG A 106 11.61 -0.91 0.83
C ARG A 106 12.17 -1.28 -0.55
N ALA A 107 12.86 -2.41 -0.67
CA ALA A 107 13.44 -2.88 -1.92
C ALA A 107 12.36 -3.22 -2.96
N GLN A 108 11.31 -3.94 -2.56
CA GLN A 108 10.19 -4.31 -3.41
C GLN A 108 9.40 -3.06 -3.87
N MET A 109 9.20 -2.09 -2.97
CA MET A 109 8.56 -0.81 -3.33
C MET A 109 9.40 -0.02 -4.34
N LYS A 110 10.74 -0.11 -4.30
CA LYS A 110 11.60 0.45 -5.32
C LYS A 110 11.36 -0.22 -6.69
N ALA A 111 11.25 -1.55 -6.72
CA ALA A 111 10.93 -2.31 -7.94
C ALA A 111 9.54 -1.93 -8.49
N VAL A 112 8.53 -1.80 -7.64
CA VAL A 112 7.17 -1.34 -8.00
C VAL A 112 7.20 0.05 -8.63
N HIS A 113 7.93 0.99 -8.03
CA HIS A 113 8.04 2.34 -8.57
C HIS A 113 8.79 2.37 -9.90
N SER A 114 9.81 1.53 -10.07
CA SER A 114 10.51 1.41 -11.36
C SER A 114 9.59 0.86 -12.44
N ALA A 115 8.76 -0.14 -12.12
CA ALA A 115 7.75 -0.67 -13.05
C ALA A 115 6.70 0.40 -13.43
N ALA A 116 6.27 1.21 -12.47
CA ALA A 116 5.31 2.30 -12.72
C ALA A 116 5.84 3.38 -13.67
N LEU A 117 7.16 3.60 -13.74
CA LEU A 117 7.75 4.53 -14.71
C LEU A 117 7.56 4.06 -16.17
N CYS A 118 7.45 2.75 -16.38
CA CYS A 118 7.25 2.14 -17.70
C CYS A 118 5.79 1.73 -17.96
N ASN A 119 4.92 1.79 -16.94
CA ASN A 119 3.51 1.42 -17.01
C ASN A 119 2.62 2.55 -16.47
N PRO A 120 2.12 3.45 -17.35
CA PRO A 120 1.31 4.61 -16.92
C PRO A 120 -0.02 4.20 -16.27
N VAL A 121 -0.58 3.02 -16.62
CA VAL A 121 -1.82 2.53 -16.00
C VAL A 121 -1.55 2.13 -14.55
N LEU A 122 -0.48 1.37 -14.30
CA LEU A 122 -0.05 1.04 -12.94
C LEU A 122 0.25 2.31 -12.13
N ALA A 123 0.97 3.27 -12.73
CA ALA A 123 1.26 4.55 -12.06
C ALA A 123 -0.02 5.28 -11.63
N ALA A 124 -1.02 5.36 -12.53
CA ALA A 124 -2.31 5.98 -12.23
C ALA A 124 -3.05 5.23 -11.10
N CYS A 125 -3.08 3.89 -11.14
CA CYS A 125 -3.69 3.07 -10.09
C CYS A 125 -3.02 3.30 -8.73
N LEU A 126 -1.69 3.39 -8.67
CA LEU A 126 -0.94 3.65 -7.43
C LEU A 126 -1.25 5.04 -6.86
N VAL A 127 -1.36 6.07 -7.71
CA VAL A 127 -1.73 7.43 -7.29
C VAL A 127 -3.16 7.48 -6.77
N VAL A 128 -4.12 6.86 -7.46
CA VAL A 128 -5.52 6.79 -7.02
C VAL A 128 -5.64 6.09 -5.67
N ARG A 129 -4.94 4.99 -5.50
CA ARG A 129 -4.89 4.26 -4.22
C ARG A 129 -4.35 5.12 -3.08
N LEU A 130 -3.21 5.79 -3.33
CA LEU A 130 -2.61 6.68 -2.33
C LEU A 130 -3.57 7.81 -1.97
N ALA A 131 -4.26 8.39 -2.95
CA ALA A 131 -5.26 9.42 -2.71
C ALA A 131 -6.43 8.92 -1.86
N ASP A 132 -6.94 7.69 -2.12
CA ASP A 132 -8.01 7.08 -1.32
C ASP A 132 -7.56 6.82 0.13
N MET A 133 -6.37 6.25 0.32
CA MET A 133 -5.78 6.05 1.64
C MET A 133 -5.64 7.38 2.40
N LEU A 134 -5.10 8.42 1.78
CA LEU A 134 -4.94 9.74 2.39
C LEU A 134 -6.29 10.38 2.72
N ASN A 135 -7.29 10.20 1.85
CA ASN A 135 -8.64 10.67 2.11
C ASN A 135 -9.24 10.04 3.37
N ARG A 136 -9.06 8.72 3.55
CA ARG A 136 -9.51 7.99 4.74
C ARG A 136 -8.72 8.41 5.99
N LEU A 137 -7.40 8.56 5.86
CA LEU A 137 -6.54 9.00 6.96
C LEU A 137 -6.95 10.40 7.46
N LEU A 138 -7.16 11.35 6.55
CA LEU A 138 -7.63 12.69 6.90
C LEU A 138 -8.98 12.66 7.64
N THR A 139 -9.89 11.76 7.25
CA THR A 139 -11.16 11.55 7.96
C THR A 139 -10.93 11.04 9.38
N LEU A 140 -10.02 10.06 9.57
CA LEU A 140 -9.65 9.56 10.90
C LEU A 140 -8.98 10.62 11.77
N CYS A 141 -8.22 11.54 11.16
CA CYS A 141 -7.64 12.68 11.88
C CYS A 141 -8.67 13.73 12.34
N GLY A 142 -9.93 13.63 11.91
CA GLY A 142 -10.95 14.61 12.21
C GLY A 142 -10.90 15.85 11.29
N ASP A 143 -10.29 15.72 10.10
CA ASP A 143 -10.30 16.80 9.11
C ASP A 143 -11.69 16.95 8.47
N ASP A 144 -12.37 18.05 8.73
CA ASP A 144 -13.71 18.39 8.25
C ASP A 144 -13.72 19.12 6.88
N VAL A 145 -12.53 19.42 6.34
CA VAL A 145 -12.40 20.07 5.03
C VAL A 145 -12.95 19.16 3.93
N THR A 146 -13.83 19.70 3.08
CA THR A 146 -14.52 18.98 2.01
C THR A 146 -14.30 19.60 0.63
N GLY A 147 -14.80 18.92 -0.40
CA GLY A 147 -14.80 19.44 -1.77
C GLY A 147 -13.40 19.64 -2.35
N TRP A 148 -13.23 20.69 -3.17
CA TRP A 148 -11.99 20.95 -3.88
C TRP A 148 -10.79 21.23 -2.96
N ARG A 149 -11.04 21.83 -1.78
CA ARG A 149 -9.99 22.10 -0.78
C ARG A 149 -9.38 20.79 -0.25
N ARG A 150 -10.23 19.79 0.01
CA ARG A 150 -9.77 18.45 0.39
C ARG A 150 -8.92 17.82 -0.70
N GLN A 151 -9.35 17.91 -1.95
CA GLN A 151 -8.59 17.39 -3.08
C GLN A 151 -7.24 18.11 -3.25
N ALA A 152 -7.19 19.42 -3.07
CA ALA A 152 -5.96 20.20 -3.10
C ALA A 152 -5.01 19.77 -1.98
N ARG A 153 -5.51 19.53 -0.76
CA ARG A 153 -4.74 19.04 0.38
C ARG A 153 -4.14 17.65 0.09
N ILE A 154 -4.94 16.71 -0.40
CA ILE A 154 -4.48 15.37 -0.78
C ILE A 154 -3.38 15.45 -1.85
N LYS A 155 -3.55 16.25 -2.89
CA LYS A 155 -2.54 16.46 -3.93
C LYS A 155 -1.24 17.03 -3.38
N GLY A 156 -1.34 17.99 -2.45
CA GLY A 156 -0.19 18.57 -1.75
C GLY A 156 0.57 17.51 -0.94
N ILE A 157 -0.12 16.67 -0.18
CA ILE A 157 0.48 15.58 0.58
C ILE A 157 1.17 14.57 -0.37
N ILE A 158 0.51 14.17 -1.47
CA ILE A 158 1.09 13.28 -2.47
C ILE A 158 2.39 13.88 -3.03
N ALA A 159 2.40 15.17 -3.37
CA ALA A 159 3.61 15.84 -3.88
C ALA A 159 4.76 15.80 -2.88
N VAL A 160 4.49 15.99 -1.59
CA VAL A 160 5.48 15.88 -0.51
C VAL A 160 5.98 14.44 -0.40
N LEU A 161 5.08 13.45 -0.37
CA LEU A 161 5.45 12.04 -0.27
C LEU A 161 6.30 11.58 -1.45
N LEU A 162 6.00 12.05 -2.67
CA LEU A 162 6.82 11.76 -3.85
C LEU A 162 8.23 12.37 -3.75
N ARG A 163 8.39 13.51 -3.09
CA ARG A 163 9.69 14.12 -2.83
C ARG A 163 10.49 13.43 -1.73
N VAL A 164 9.83 12.95 -0.69
CA VAL A 164 10.47 12.22 0.42
C VAL A 164 10.86 10.79 0.02
N ARG A 165 10.13 10.20 -0.92
CA ARG A 165 10.32 8.81 -1.37
C ARG A 165 11.78 8.43 -1.70
N PRO A 166 12.56 9.19 -2.49
CA PRO A 166 13.95 8.80 -2.82
C PRO A 166 14.83 8.69 -1.58
N VAL A 167 14.64 9.61 -0.61
CA VAL A 167 15.38 9.60 0.66
C VAL A 167 15.00 8.39 1.49
N TRP A 168 13.71 8.05 1.52
CA TRP A 168 13.23 6.87 2.24
C TRP A 168 13.68 5.55 1.60
N GLN A 169 13.90 5.52 0.28
CA GLN A 169 14.34 4.33 -0.47
C GLN A 169 15.87 4.18 -0.54
N SER A 170 16.65 5.17 -0.12
CA SER A 170 18.10 5.09 0.00
C SER A 170 18.51 4.28 1.22
#